data_12fb34b6cc0ea32b40c1339b35258471
#
_entry.id   12fb34b6cc0ea32b40c1339b35258471
#
_cell.length_a   1.000
_cell.length_b   1.000
_cell.length_c   1.000
_cell.angle_alpha   90.00
_cell.angle_beta   90.00
_cell.angle_gamma   90.00
#
_symmetry.space_group_name_H-M   'P 1'
#
loop_
_entity.id
_entity.type
_entity.pdbx_description
1 polymer ?
#
loop_
_entity_poly.entity_id
_entity_poly.type
_entity_poly.pdbx_seq_one_letter_code
_entity_poly.pdbx_strand_id
1 'polypeptide(L)'
;MIVYVTGAAVVPRRRVRSFPYLEGEIAARFPRFGRFDEYTQIGCAAVFKAAWQAGFRPGSPLRNVGIVLSGQYGSFETDEAFYATTLAGPELASPNLFSYTLPNIVIGECALQFGWMGPTYVLDGEGGRGDAALAEAAADIERGRSEAMLAAWLELRPEWAPRGAEGAAVIVIETDRKGRRPLLEMDLSRGGRLALTSGERIVTIDDILSALGDPGLAPGLLEARDTP
;
A
#
# COMPACT_ATOMS: atom_id res chain seq x y z
N MET A 1 21.06 8.45 9.02
CA MET A 1 20.87 9.32 7.82
C MET A 1 19.47 9.92 7.88
N ILE A 2 19.27 11.08 7.28
CA ILE A 2 17.92 11.65 7.15
C ILE A 2 17.21 11.00 5.94
N VAL A 3 15.95 10.65 6.14
CA VAL A 3 15.02 10.22 5.11
C VAL A 3 13.75 11.07 5.17
N TYR A 4 13.01 11.10 4.08
CA TYR A 4 11.88 12.01 3.89
C TYR A 4 10.61 11.23 3.57
N VAL A 5 9.52 11.50 4.29
CA VAL A 5 8.19 11.09 3.85
C VAL A 5 7.72 12.12 2.83
N THR A 6 7.51 11.67 1.61
CA THR A 6 7.14 12.55 0.47
C THR A 6 5.73 12.32 -0.03
N GLY A 7 5.11 11.20 0.36
CA GLY A 7 3.74 10.86 0.05
C GLY A 7 3.12 9.96 1.10
N ALA A 8 1.82 10.12 1.33
CA ALA A 8 1.03 9.31 2.23
C ALA A 8 -0.40 9.18 1.72
N ALA A 9 -1.03 8.03 1.92
CA ALA A 9 -2.43 7.84 1.56
C ALA A 9 -3.10 6.79 2.44
N VAL A 10 -4.39 7.00 2.72
CA VAL A 10 -5.28 6.04 3.35
C VAL A 10 -6.51 5.86 2.46
N VAL A 11 -6.88 4.61 2.19
CA VAL A 11 -8.07 4.24 1.43
C VAL A 11 -8.85 3.19 2.22
N PRO A 12 -9.88 3.57 2.97
CA PRO A 12 -10.74 2.63 3.69
C PRO A 12 -11.56 1.78 2.71
N ARG A 13 -11.77 0.49 3.01
CA ARG A 13 -12.57 -0.44 2.19
C ARG A 13 -13.93 0.15 1.81
N ARG A 14 -14.68 0.69 2.76
CA ARG A 14 -16.03 1.27 2.54
C ARG A 14 -16.08 2.46 1.57
N ARG A 15 -14.93 3.06 1.24
CA ARG A 15 -14.86 4.23 0.35
C ARG A 15 -14.54 3.89 -1.11
N VAL A 16 -14.13 2.68 -1.43
CA VAL A 16 -13.79 2.31 -2.81
C VAL A 16 -15.01 2.46 -3.74
N ARG A 17 -16.19 2.08 -3.26
CA ARG A 17 -17.44 2.25 -4.02
C ARG A 17 -17.94 3.71 -4.13
N SER A 18 -17.34 4.65 -3.39
CA SER A 18 -17.75 6.06 -3.34
C SER A 18 -16.71 7.03 -3.90
N PHE A 19 -15.75 6.55 -4.70
CA PHE A 19 -14.74 7.38 -5.37
C PHE A 19 -14.92 7.46 -6.90
N PRO A 20 -16.07 7.95 -7.44
CA PRO A 20 -16.26 7.99 -8.90
C PRO A 20 -15.21 8.89 -9.60
N TYR A 21 -14.68 9.91 -8.94
CA TYR A 21 -13.64 10.78 -9.53
C TYR A 21 -12.25 10.14 -9.49
N LEU A 22 -11.93 9.34 -8.44
CA LEU A 22 -10.69 8.55 -8.40
C LEU A 22 -10.74 7.42 -9.42
N GLU A 23 -11.92 6.81 -9.63
CA GLU A 23 -12.11 5.85 -10.71
C GLU A 23 -11.78 6.50 -12.07
N GLY A 24 -12.19 7.75 -12.33
CA GLY A 24 -11.88 8.46 -13.57
C GLY A 24 -10.39 8.70 -13.77
N GLU A 25 -9.69 9.26 -12.79
CA GLU A 25 -8.25 9.54 -12.89
C GLU A 25 -7.39 8.26 -12.85
N ILE A 26 -7.71 7.32 -11.96
CA ILE A 26 -6.99 6.05 -11.83
C ILE A 26 -7.30 5.15 -13.01
N ALA A 27 -8.57 5.00 -13.42
CA ALA A 27 -8.96 4.17 -14.55
C ALA A 27 -8.36 4.67 -15.88
N ALA A 28 -8.23 5.98 -16.07
CA ALA A 28 -7.54 6.53 -17.23
C ALA A 28 -6.06 6.14 -17.30
N ARG A 29 -5.45 5.83 -16.17
CA ARG A 29 -4.03 5.50 -16.06
C ARG A 29 -3.74 4.02 -15.82
N PHE A 30 -4.70 3.29 -15.25
CA PHE A 30 -4.71 1.84 -15.13
C PHE A 30 -5.81 1.27 -16.05
N PRO A 31 -5.52 0.95 -17.32
CA PRO A 31 -6.52 0.54 -18.30
C PRO A 31 -7.34 -0.68 -17.89
N ARG A 32 -6.80 -1.50 -16.96
CA ARG A 32 -7.45 -2.70 -16.44
C ARG A 32 -8.12 -2.52 -15.07
N PHE A 33 -8.11 -1.30 -14.51
CA PHE A 33 -8.59 -1.03 -13.14
C PHE A 33 -10.00 -1.58 -12.87
N GLY A 34 -10.92 -1.43 -13.80
CA GLY A 34 -12.29 -1.96 -13.71
C GLY A 34 -12.41 -3.49 -13.75
N ARG A 35 -11.31 -4.22 -14.05
CA ARG A 35 -11.24 -5.68 -14.01
C ARG A 35 -10.60 -6.21 -12.74
N PHE A 36 -9.96 -5.34 -11.97
CA PHE A 36 -9.32 -5.70 -10.71
C PHE A 36 -10.37 -6.15 -9.69
N ASP A 37 -10.01 -7.10 -8.85
CA ASP A 37 -10.77 -7.41 -7.65
C ASP A 37 -10.72 -6.27 -6.64
N GLU A 38 -11.54 -6.32 -5.58
CA GLU A 38 -11.62 -5.27 -4.58
C GLU A 38 -10.28 -5.02 -3.87
N TYR A 39 -9.55 -6.09 -3.53
CA TYR A 39 -8.24 -6.03 -2.91
C TYR A 39 -7.24 -5.24 -3.77
N THR A 40 -7.14 -5.61 -5.04
CA THR A 40 -6.24 -4.94 -5.99
C THR A 40 -6.66 -3.49 -6.25
N GLN A 41 -7.97 -3.20 -6.35
CA GLN A 41 -8.46 -1.83 -6.53
C GLN A 41 -8.07 -0.91 -5.37
N ILE A 42 -8.28 -1.36 -4.12
CA ILE A 42 -7.95 -0.60 -2.91
C ILE A 42 -6.45 -0.34 -2.82
N GLY A 43 -5.64 -1.39 -3.00
CA GLY A 43 -4.19 -1.29 -2.95
C GLY A 43 -3.62 -0.35 -4.03
N CYS A 44 -4.03 -0.54 -5.29
CA CYS A 44 -3.61 0.33 -6.40
C CYS A 44 -4.04 1.78 -6.19
N ALA A 45 -5.25 2.02 -5.67
CA ALA A 45 -5.72 3.38 -5.38
C ALA A 45 -4.87 4.07 -4.31
N ALA A 46 -4.52 3.37 -3.24
CA ALA A 46 -3.69 3.91 -2.16
C ALA A 46 -2.26 4.19 -2.65
N VAL A 47 -1.65 3.24 -3.36
CA VAL A 47 -0.31 3.41 -3.95
C VAL A 47 -0.30 4.59 -4.93
N PHE A 48 -1.30 4.68 -5.82
CA PHE A 48 -1.41 5.78 -6.78
C PHE A 48 -1.46 7.14 -6.07
N LYS A 49 -2.30 7.29 -5.05
CA LYS A 49 -2.44 8.56 -4.31
C LYS A 49 -1.14 8.96 -3.63
N ALA A 50 -0.52 8.05 -2.89
CA ALA A 50 0.74 8.32 -2.19
C ALA A 50 1.87 8.65 -3.18
N ALA A 51 2.00 7.86 -4.25
CA ALA A 51 2.98 8.07 -5.31
C ALA A 51 2.78 9.42 -6.03
N TRP A 52 1.52 9.77 -6.32
CA TRP A 52 1.20 11.04 -6.97
C TRP A 52 1.59 12.24 -6.10
N GLN A 53 1.31 12.19 -4.79
CA GLN A 53 1.72 13.20 -3.81
C GLN A 53 3.24 13.30 -3.73
N ALA A 54 3.95 12.17 -3.77
CA ALA A 54 5.40 12.09 -3.81
C ALA A 54 6.01 12.56 -5.17
N GLY A 55 5.18 12.96 -6.14
CA GLY A 55 5.63 13.44 -7.44
C GLY A 55 5.97 12.34 -8.45
N PHE A 56 5.70 11.08 -8.15
CA PHE A 56 5.80 10.00 -9.14
C PHE A 56 4.65 10.10 -10.15
N ARG A 57 4.92 9.73 -11.40
CA ARG A 57 3.93 9.76 -12.48
C ARG A 57 3.97 8.46 -13.27
N PRO A 58 2.81 7.89 -13.65
CA PRO A 58 2.77 6.76 -14.56
C PRO A 58 3.45 7.06 -15.89
N GLY A 59 4.09 6.05 -16.48
CA GLY A 59 4.84 6.21 -17.74
C GLY A 59 6.15 6.99 -17.62
N SER A 60 6.60 7.30 -16.40
CA SER A 60 7.93 7.88 -16.18
C SER A 60 9.05 6.88 -16.57
N PRO A 61 10.28 7.35 -16.86
CA PRO A 61 11.42 6.46 -17.05
C PRO A 61 11.61 5.49 -15.89
N LEU A 62 12.20 4.32 -16.16
CA LEU A 62 12.49 3.30 -15.16
C LEU A 62 13.29 3.90 -13.98
N ARG A 63 12.88 3.56 -12.76
CA ARG A 63 13.48 4.09 -11.53
C ARG A 63 13.70 2.98 -10.51
N ASN A 64 14.74 3.16 -9.70
CA ASN A 64 15.01 2.29 -8.57
C ASN A 64 14.12 2.66 -7.37
N VAL A 65 12.82 2.39 -7.52
CA VAL A 65 11.79 2.55 -6.49
C VAL A 65 11.19 1.18 -6.20
N GLY A 66 11.08 0.83 -4.93
CA GLY A 66 10.52 -0.44 -4.48
C GLY A 66 9.19 -0.29 -3.75
N ILE A 67 8.49 -1.41 -3.56
CA ILE A 67 7.26 -1.50 -2.79
C ILE A 67 7.32 -2.72 -1.88
N VAL A 68 7.06 -2.51 -0.60
CA VAL A 68 6.81 -3.59 0.37
C VAL A 68 5.35 -3.48 0.80
N LEU A 69 4.61 -4.57 0.62
CA LEU A 69 3.22 -4.70 1.05
C LEU A 69 3.15 -5.66 2.24
N SER A 70 2.40 -5.33 3.26
CA SER A 70 2.08 -6.23 4.37
C SER A 70 0.58 -6.32 4.60
N GLY A 71 0.11 -7.49 5.03
CA GLY A 71 -1.27 -7.79 5.38
C GLY A 71 -1.38 -9.23 5.88
N GLN A 72 -2.40 -9.53 6.63
CA GLN A 72 -2.59 -10.85 7.24
C GLN A 72 -3.37 -11.80 6.33
N TYR A 73 -4.46 -11.31 5.71
CA TYR A 73 -5.35 -12.16 4.91
C TYR A 73 -5.08 -12.07 3.40
N GLY A 74 -4.38 -11.05 2.93
CA GLY A 74 -4.03 -10.90 1.51
C GLY A 74 -5.26 -10.92 0.60
N SER A 75 -5.20 -11.71 -0.47
CA SER A 75 -6.26 -11.89 -1.47
C SER A 75 -7.28 -12.97 -1.11
N PHE A 76 -7.40 -13.35 0.16
CA PHE A 76 -8.18 -14.51 0.60
C PHE A 76 -9.63 -14.52 0.09
N GLU A 77 -10.34 -13.39 0.13
CA GLU A 77 -11.72 -13.31 -0.38
C GLU A 77 -11.80 -13.61 -1.89
N THR A 78 -10.79 -13.20 -2.66
CA THR A 78 -10.68 -13.52 -4.08
C THR A 78 -10.37 -14.99 -4.31
N ASP A 79 -9.53 -15.60 -3.44
CA ASP A 79 -9.24 -17.03 -3.47
C ASP A 79 -10.49 -17.87 -3.21
N GLU A 80 -11.29 -17.49 -2.20
CA GLU A 80 -12.59 -18.12 -1.92
C GLU A 80 -13.55 -18.00 -3.11
N ALA A 81 -13.67 -16.80 -3.69
CA ALA A 81 -14.52 -16.55 -4.86
C ALA A 81 -14.04 -17.36 -6.08
N PHE A 82 -12.74 -17.45 -6.32
CA PHE A 82 -12.18 -18.30 -7.38
C PHE A 82 -12.48 -19.78 -7.11
N TYR A 83 -12.19 -20.27 -5.91
CA TYR A 83 -12.44 -21.64 -5.53
C TYR A 83 -13.92 -22.03 -5.71
N ALA A 84 -14.84 -21.15 -5.34
CA ALA A 84 -16.28 -21.40 -5.54
C ALA A 84 -16.63 -21.65 -7.03
N THR A 85 -15.94 -21.02 -7.97
CA THR A 85 -16.15 -21.28 -9.41
C THR A 85 -15.69 -22.68 -9.82
N THR A 86 -14.65 -23.24 -9.18
CA THR A 86 -14.15 -24.59 -9.50
C THR A 86 -15.05 -25.70 -9.01
N LEU A 87 -15.86 -25.45 -7.97
CA LEU A 87 -16.80 -26.44 -7.42
C LEU A 87 -17.93 -26.81 -8.37
N ALA A 88 -18.30 -25.88 -9.29
CA ALA A 88 -19.31 -26.12 -10.31
C ALA A 88 -18.79 -26.94 -11.49
N GLY A 89 -17.46 -27.09 -11.63
CA GLY A 89 -16.76 -27.83 -12.67
C GLY A 89 -15.45 -27.12 -13.04
N PRO A 90 -14.35 -27.85 -13.31
CA PRO A 90 -13.06 -27.24 -13.61
C PRO A 90 -13.09 -26.36 -14.87
N GLU A 91 -13.99 -26.65 -15.82
CA GLU A 91 -14.22 -25.85 -17.03
C GLU A 91 -14.89 -24.51 -16.76
N LEU A 92 -15.51 -24.34 -15.59
CA LEU A 92 -16.18 -23.11 -15.13
C LEU A 92 -15.28 -22.25 -14.25
N ALA A 93 -14.04 -22.70 -13.96
CA ALA A 93 -13.08 -21.91 -13.23
C ALA A 93 -12.85 -20.54 -13.87
N SER A 94 -12.99 -19.45 -13.10
CA SER A 94 -12.89 -18.09 -13.62
C SER A 94 -11.43 -17.68 -13.87
N PRO A 95 -10.97 -17.50 -15.14
CA PRO A 95 -9.62 -17.01 -15.40
C PRO A 95 -9.39 -15.58 -14.87
N ASN A 96 -10.44 -14.77 -14.82
CA ASN A 96 -10.36 -13.41 -14.30
C ASN A 96 -10.08 -13.41 -12.80
N LEU A 97 -10.83 -14.19 -12.00
CA LEU A 97 -10.59 -14.29 -10.57
C LEU A 97 -9.21 -14.88 -10.29
N PHE A 98 -8.82 -15.94 -11.02
CA PHE A 98 -7.51 -16.56 -10.88
C PHE A 98 -6.36 -15.55 -11.00
N SER A 99 -6.49 -14.57 -11.87
CA SER A 99 -5.45 -13.54 -12.08
C SER A 99 -5.21 -12.67 -10.84
N TYR A 100 -6.11 -12.67 -9.85
CA TYR A 100 -6.05 -11.83 -8.65
C TYR A 100 -5.95 -12.64 -7.34
N THR A 101 -5.69 -13.94 -7.41
CA THR A 101 -5.52 -14.81 -6.24
C THR A 101 -4.18 -14.63 -5.50
N LEU A 102 -3.29 -13.80 -6.00
CA LEU A 102 -1.99 -13.54 -5.38
C LEU A 102 -1.91 -12.09 -4.87
N PRO A 103 -1.59 -11.85 -3.59
CA PRO A 103 -1.55 -10.51 -3.02
C PRO A 103 -0.47 -9.61 -3.66
N ASN A 104 0.55 -10.18 -4.31
CA ASN A 104 1.59 -9.42 -5.02
C ASN A 104 1.13 -8.80 -6.35
N ILE A 105 -0.08 -9.10 -6.83
CA ILE A 105 -0.64 -8.48 -8.04
C ILE A 105 -0.74 -6.96 -7.87
N VAL A 106 -1.16 -6.48 -6.70
CA VAL A 106 -1.23 -5.04 -6.38
C VAL A 106 0.10 -4.34 -6.66
N ILE A 107 1.18 -4.86 -6.10
CA ILE A 107 2.51 -4.25 -6.22
C ILE A 107 3.07 -4.42 -7.63
N GLY A 108 2.77 -5.53 -8.31
CA GLY A 108 3.16 -5.77 -9.70
C GLY A 108 2.48 -4.80 -10.66
N GLU A 109 1.16 -4.61 -10.57
CA GLU A 109 0.43 -3.64 -11.41
C GLU A 109 0.94 -2.21 -11.19
N CYS A 110 1.20 -1.83 -9.93
CA CYS A 110 1.76 -0.51 -9.63
C CYS A 110 3.17 -0.33 -10.17
N ALA A 111 4.05 -1.30 -9.95
CA ALA A 111 5.44 -1.25 -10.45
C ALA A 111 5.49 -1.13 -11.97
N LEU A 112 4.67 -1.89 -12.68
CA LEU A 112 4.56 -1.80 -14.14
C LEU A 112 4.07 -0.42 -14.59
N GLN A 113 3.05 0.12 -13.93
CA GLN A 113 2.44 1.40 -14.31
C GLN A 113 3.36 2.60 -14.11
N PHE A 114 4.16 2.58 -13.03
CA PHE A 114 5.08 3.66 -12.69
C PHE A 114 6.51 3.46 -13.20
N GLY A 115 6.83 2.30 -13.80
CA GLY A 115 8.18 1.97 -14.27
C GLY A 115 9.17 1.74 -13.10
N TRP A 116 8.70 1.15 -12.00
CA TRP A 116 9.54 0.89 -10.83
C TRP A 116 10.27 -0.46 -10.94
N MET A 117 11.56 -0.46 -10.61
CA MET A 117 12.47 -1.60 -10.77
C MET A 117 13.19 -1.97 -9.46
N GLY A 118 12.84 -1.32 -8.36
CA GLY A 118 13.41 -1.61 -7.03
C GLY A 118 12.82 -2.88 -6.40
N PRO A 119 13.23 -3.20 -5.17
CA PRO A 119 12.75 -4.36 -4.41
C PRO A 119 11.23 -4.35 -4.29
N THR A 120 10.57 -5.49 -4.57
CA THR A 120 9.11 -5.58 -4.60
C THR A 120 8.67 -6.91 -4.03
N TYR A 121 8.02 -6.92 -2.85
CA TYR A 121 7.60 -8.14 -2.16
C TYR A 121 6.46 -7.92 -1.16
N VAL A 122 5.80 -9.01 -0.80
CA VAL A 122 4.72 -9.05 0.20
C VAL A 122 5.22 -9.76 1.44
N LEU A 123 4.85 -9.23 2.61
CA LEU A 123 5.18 -9.79 3.92
C LEU A 123 3.90 -10.14 4.67
N ASP A 124 3.98 -11.17 5.48
CA ASP A 124 2.96 -11.43 6.49
C ASP A 124 2.95 -10.32 7.54
N GLY A 125 1.76 -9.85 7.90
CA GLY A 125 1.56 -8.69 8.76
C GLY A 125 0.78 -9.01 10.03
N GLU A 126 1.19 -10.02 10.81
CA GLU A 126 0.57 -10.33 12.10
C GLU A 126 0.71 -9.23 13.18
N GLY A 127 1.59 -8.25 12.97
CA GLY A 127 1.89 -7.16 13.90
C GLY A 127 0.97 -5.94 13.75
N GLY A 128 1.52 -4.77 14.06
CA GLY A 128 0.84 -3.49 13.85
C GLY A 128 0.68 -3.15 12.37
N ARG A 129 -0.24 -2.22 12.05
CA ARG A 129 -0.51 -1.83 10.66
C ARG A 129 0.75 -1.36 9.95
N GLY A 130 1.27 -2.21 9.05
CA GLY A 130 2.40 -1.91 8.19
C GLY A 130 3.76 -1.85 8.88
N ASP A 131 3.91 -2.37 10.09
CA ASP A 131 5.17 -2.43 10.81
C ASP A 131 6.24 -3.21 10.03
N ALA A 132 5.91 -4.41 9.55
CA ALA A 132 6.82 -5.22 8.74
C ALA A 132 7.20 -4.52 7.42
N ALA A 133 6.22 -3.95 6.72
CA ALA A 133 6.47 -3.23 5.47
C ALA A 133 7.34 -1.99 5.69
N LEU A 134 7.08 -1.23 6.75
CA LEU A 134 7.85 -0.04 7.09
C LEU A 134 9.29 -0.37 7.47
N ALA A 135 9.49 -1.40 8.30
CA ALA A 135 10.81 -1.85 8.72
C ALA A 135 11.67 -2.31 7.54
N GLU A 136 11.11 -3.12 6.63
CA GLU A 136 11.85 -3.59 5.46
C GLU A 136 12.09 -2.47 4.43
N ALA A 137 11.11 -1.59 4.20
CA ALA A 137 11.29 -0.43 3.33
C ALA A 137 12.46 0.45 3.83
N ALA A 138 12.52 0.72 5.14
CA ALA A 138 13.61 1.44 5.77
C ALA A 138 14.96 0.71 5.65
N ALA A 139 14.96 -0.61 5.84
CA ALA A 139 16.16 -1.43 5.72
C ALA A 139 16.69 -1.48 4.28
N ASP A 140 15.83 -1.50 3.27
CA ASP A 140 16.24 -1.47 1.86
C ASP A 140 16.84 -0.12 1.47
N ILE A 141 16.32 0.98 2.00
CA ILE A 141 16.93 2.31 1.86
C ILE A 141 18.29 2.35 2.56
N GLU A 142 18.39 1.87 3.80
CA GLU A 142 19.65 1.86 4.56
C GLU A 142 20.75 1.08 3.83
N ARG A 143 20.37 -0.06 3.22
CA ARG A 143 21.29 -0.92 2.46
C ARG A 143 21.62 -0.38 1.06
N GLY A 144 21.02 0.74 0.66
CA GLY A 144 21.21 1.34 -0.67
C GLY A 144 20.61 0.52 -1.81
N ARG A 145 19.64 -0.37 -1.52
CA ARG A 145 18.97 -1.18 -2.55
C ARG A 145 17.99 -0.37 -3.38
N SER A 146 17.45 0.71 -2.81
CA SER A 146 16.51 1.60 -3.47
C SER A 146 16.72 3.05 -3.04
N GLU A 147 16.43 4.00 -3.94
CA GLU A 147 16.42 5.44 -3.64
C GLU A 147 15.11 5.90 -2.98
N ALA A 148 14.05 5.14 -3.21
CA ALA A 148 12.73 5.38 -2.64
C ALA A 148 11.99 4.06 -2.44
N MET A 149 11.27 3.95 -1.33
CA MET A 149 10.44 2.78 -1.00
C MET A 149 9.04 3.21 -0.63
N LEU A 150 8.08 2.43 -1.07
CA LEU A 150 6.71 2.50 -0.58
C LEU A 150 6.51 1.39 0.46
N ALA A 151 6.16 1.79 1.68
CA ALA A 151 5.67 0.89 2.71
C ALA A 151 4.14 0.89 2.67
N ALA A 152 3.55 -0.24 2.40
CA ALA A 152 2.10 -0.39 2.24
C ALA A 152 1.55 -1.42 3.23
N TRP A 153 0.40 -1.10 3.79
CA TRP A 153 -0.47 -2.04 4.49
C TRP A 153 -1.77 -2.14 3.72
N LEU A 154 -2.26 -3.37 3.53
CA LEU A 154 -3.54 -3.63 2.85
C LEU A 154 -4.21 -4.83 3.49
N GLU A 155 -5.45 -4.65 3.96
CA GLU A 155 -6.21 -5.67 4.64
C GLU A 155 -7.67 -5.67 4.22
N LEU A 156 -8.14 -6.82 3.76
CA LEU A 156 -9.56 -7.17 3.67
C LEU A 156 -9.78 -8.42 4.51
N ARG A 157 -10.73 -8.34 5.44
CA ARG A 157 -10.96 -9.41 6.40
C ARG A 157 -12.11 -10.28 5.93
N PRO A 158 -11.91 -11.62 5.83
CA PRO A 158 -13.00 -12.53 5.57
C PRO A 158 -14.01 -12.50 6.74
N GLU A 159 -15.27 -12.84 6.46
CA GLU A 159 -16.37 -12.73 7.42
C GLU A 159 -16.13 -13.47 8.76
N TRP A 160 -15.35 -14.57 8.72
CA TRP A 160 -15.02 -15.35 9.92
C TRP A 160 -13.86 -14.75 10.73
N ALA A 161 -13.13 -13.80 10.18
CA ALA A 161 -11.98 -13.19 10.86
C ALA A 161 -12.44 -12.23 11.99
N PRO A 162 -11.62 -12.03 13.02
CA PRO A 162 -11.90 -11.01 14.02
C PRO A 162 -12.07 -9.63 13.35
N ARG A 163 -13.01 -8.84 13.88
CA ARG A 163 -13.20 -7.46 13.42
C ARG A 163 -11.92 -6.65 13.57
N GLY A 164 -11.69 -5.74 12.66
CA GLY A 164 -10.52 -4.88 12.66
C GLY A 164 -10.54 -3.88 11.51
N ALA A 165 -9.44 -3.16 11.35
CA ALA A 165 -9.28 -2.20 10.25
C ALA A 165 -9.28 -2.91 8.90
N GLU A 166 -9.90 -2.29 7.90
CA GLU A 166 -9.90 -2.74 6.52
C GLU A 166 -9.65 -1.57 5.56
N GLY A 167 -8.88 -1.84 4.53
CA GLY A 167 -8.47 -0.87 3.54
C GLY A 167 -6.97 -0.87 3.34
N ALA A 168 -6.41 0.22 2.83
CA ALA A 168 -4.99 0.37 2.60
C ALA A 168 -4.43 1.66 3.19
N ALA A 169 -3.19 1.59 3.67
CA ALA A 169 -2.37 2.74 4.04
C ALA A 169 -0.99 2.62 3.38
N VAL A 170 -0.51 3.69 2.79
CA VAL A 170 0.76 3.71 2.05
C VAL A 170 1.56 4.95 2.42
N ILE A 171 2.84 4.75 2.70
CA ILE A 171 3.83 5.81 2.95
C ILE A 171 4.94 5.70 1.91
N VAL A 172 5.36 6.83 1.34
CA VAL A 172 6.53 6.92 0.46
C VAL A 172 7.69 7.51 1.25
N ILE A 173 8.82 6.78 1.31
CA ILE A 173 10.06 7.20 1.96
C ILE A 173 11.14 7.36 0.88
N GLU A 174 11.84 8.49 0.86
CA GLU A 174 12.92 8.79 -0.08
C GLU A 174 14.19 9.25 0.65
N THR A 175 15.34 8.97 0.06
CA THR A 175 16.65 9.48 0.52
C THR A 175 16.90 10.92 0.11
N ASP A 176 16.23 11.39 -0.94
CA ASP A 176 16.34 12.75 -1.47
C ASP A 176 14.96 13.29 -1.86
N ARG A 177 14.58 14.40 -1.26
CA ARG A 177 13.33 15.12 -1.55
C ARG A 177 13.31 15.84 -2.90
N LYS A 178 14.43 15.86 -3.63
CA LYS A 178 14.55 16.47 -4.98
C LYS A 178 14.04 17.93 -5.04
N GLY A 179 14.33 18.72 -4.00
CA GLY A 179 13.90 20.11 -3.87
C GLY A 179 12.42 20.30 -3.44
N ARG A 180 11.65 19.22 -3.27
CA ARG A 180 10.26 19.28 -2.79
C ARG A 180 10.23 19.50 -1.26
N ARG A 181 9.13 20.06 -0.76
CA ARG A 181 8.87 20.09 0.68
C ARG A 181 8.37 18.70 1.11
N PRO A 182 9.08 18.00 2.00
CA PRO A 182 8.61 16.71 2.49
C PRO A 182 7.41 16.90 3.42
N LEU A 183 6.63 15.84 3.60
CA LEU A 183 5.57 15.79 4.60
C LEU A 183 6.17 15.67 6.01
N LEU A 184 7.24 14.89 6.13
CA LEU A 184 7.93 14.62 7.38
C LEU A 184 9.41 14.33 7.12
N GLU A 185 10.29 14.73 8.05
CA GLU A 185 11.70 14.33 8.07
C GLU A 185 11.93 13.36 9.22
N MET A 186 12.67 12.28 8.96
CA MET A 186 12.95 11.24 9.95
C MET A 186 14.42 10.85 9.96
N ASP A 187 14.90 10.43 11.11
CA ASP A 187 16.20 9.79 11.25
C ASP A 187 16.09 8.30 10.97
N LEU A 188 16.92 7.81 10.05
CA LEU A 188 17.11 6.39 9.78
C LEU A 188 18.47 5.95 10.36
N SER A 189 18.43 5.07 11.35
CA SER A 189 19.60 4.49 11.99
C SER A 189 19.89 3.07 11.48
N ARG A 190 21.05 2.50 11.88
CA ARG A 190 21.42 1.14 11.52
C ARG A 190 20.36 0.11 11.93
N GLY A 191 20.09 -0.85 11.05
CA GLY A 191 19.07 -1.86 11.23
C GLY A 191 17.66 -1.39 10.85
N GLY A 192 17.53 -0.35 10.00
CA GLY A 192 16.26 0.10 9.47
C GLY A 192 15.33 0.78 10.47
N ARG A 193 15.89 1.27 11.61
CA ARG A 193 15.07 1.92 12.65
C ARG A 193 14.81 3.37 12.32
N LEU A 194 13.52 3.75 12.31
CA LEU A 194 13.04 5.10 12.08
C LEU A 194 12.70 5.82 13.39
N ALA A 195 12.99 7.11 13.44
CA ALA A 195 12.55 8.01 14.51
C ALA A 195 12.24 9.39 13.93
N LEU A 196 11.33 10.13 14.56
CA LEU A 196 11.19 11.56 14.30
C LEU A 196 12.47 12.29 14.69
N THR A 197 12.70 13.46 14.11
CA THR A 197 13.83 14.33 14.52
C THR A 197 13.73 14.78 15.98
N SER A 198 12.55 14.67 16.62
CA SER A 198 12.34 14.84 18.05
C SER A 198 12.89 13.69 18.90
N GLY A 199 13.25 12.56 18.27
CA GLY A 199 13.71 11.33 18.93
C GLY A 199 12.60 10.30 19.20
N GLU A 200 11.34 10.60 18.89
CA GLU A 200 10.23 9.64 19.01
C GLU A 200 10.39 8.51 17.99
N ARG A 201 10.32 7.26 18.46
CA ARG A 201 10.47 6.08 17.61
C ARG A 201 9.24 5.86 16.75
N ILE A 202 9.46 5.60 15.48
CA ILE A 202 8.45 5.20 14.50
C ILE A 202 8.54 3.68 14.27
N VAL A 203 7.45 2.97 14.44
CA VAL A 203 7.37 1.50 14.29
C VAL A 203 6.35 1.10 13.24
N THR A 204 5.24 1.83 13.13
CA THR A 204 4.12 1.50 12.25
C THR A 204 3.83 2.64 11.27
N ILE A 205 3.06 2.32 10.23
CA ILE A 205 2.52 3.36 9.32
C ILE A 205 1.63 4.35 10.10
N ASP A 206 0.90 3.87 11.11
CA ASP A 206 0.03 4.72 11.93
C ASP A 206 0.80 5.78 12.75
N ASP A 207 2.01 5.46 13.19
CA ASP A 207 2.86 6.44 13.88
C ASP A 207 3.18 7.62 12.94
N ILE A 208 3.51 7.33 11.67
CA ILE A 208 3.76 8.37 10.66
C ILE A 208 2.49 9.16 10.36
N LEU A 209 1.35 8.48 10.15
CA LEU A 209 0.07 9.14 9.87
C LEU A 209 -0.34 10.05 11.04
N SER A 210 -0.10 9.61 12.27
CA SER A 210 -0.37 10.40 13.48
C SER A 210 0.53 11.63 13.55
N ALA A 211 1.81 11.50 13.24
CA ALA A 211 2.77 12.60 13.21
C ALA A 211 2.44 13.64 12.11
N LEU A 212 1.81 13.21 11.00
CA LEU A 212 1.37 14.12 9.94
C LEU A 212 0.16 14.97 10.34
N GLY A 213 -0.64 14.51 11.32
CA GLY A 213 -1.79 15.26 11.86
C GLY A 213 -2.90 15.59 10.85
N ASP A 214 -2.91 14.94 9.69
CA ASP A 214 -3.91 15.17 8.64
C ASP A 214 -5.18 14.33 8.92
N PRO A 215 -6.34 14.95 9.18
CA PRO A 215 -7.59 14.22 9.41
C PRO A 215 -8.02 13.37 8.20
N GLY A 216 -7.57 13.69 6.98
CA GLY A 216 -7.77 12.86 5.78
C GLY A 216 -6.91 11.60 5.73
N LEU A 217 -5.85 11.54 6.57
CA LEU A 217 -4.93 10.43 6.72
C LEU A 217 -5.08 9.72 8.08
N ALA A 218 -6.02 10.17 8.93
CA ALA A 218 -6.17 9.68 10.29
C ALA A 218 -6.37 8.15 10.35
N PRO A 219 -5.63 7.45 11.21
CA PRO A 219 -5.72 5.98 11.36
C PRO A 219 -7.14 5.49 11.65
N GLY A 220 -7.93 6.24 12.39
CA GLY A 220 -9.33 5.93 12.72
C GLY A 220 -10.28 5.83 11.52
N LEU A 221 -9.88 6.28 10.31
CA LEU A 221 -10.66 6.08 9.10
C LEU A 221 -10.65 4.62 8.62
N LEU A 222 -9.66 3.83 9.04
CA LEU A 222 -9.55 2.41 8.71
C LEU A 222 -10.33 1.53 9.69
N GLU A 223 -10.69 2.05 10.86
CA GLU A 223 -11.46 1.30 11.83
C GLU A 223 -12.92 1.19 11.39
N ALA A 224 -13.45 -0.03 11.43
CA ALA A 224 -14.88 -0.25 11.26
C ALA A 224 -15.62 0.43 12.42
N ARG A 225 -16.22 1.58 12.18
CA ARG A 225 -17.25 2.09 13.11
C ARG A 225 -18.47 1.22 12.92
N ASP A 226 -18.70 0.35 13.90
CA ASP A 226 -20.01 -0.23 14.10
C ASP A 226 -20.96 0.92 14.41
N THR A 227 -21.79 1.26 13.46
CA THR A 227 -23.07 1.92 13.74
C THR A 227 -24.13 0.87 13.47
N PRO A 228 -25.06 0.65 14.43
CA PRO A 228 -26.06 -0.39 14.37
C PRO A 228 -26.99 -0.28 13.17
#